data_0d16a8ee06bb69e98eec4a919cf9eaca
#
_entry.id   0d16a8ee06bb69e98eec4a919cf9eaca
#
_cell.length_a   1.000
_cell.length_b   1.000
_cell.length_c   1.000
_cell.angle_alpha   90.00
_cell.angle_beta   90.00
_cell.angle_gamma   90.00
#
_symmetry.space_group_name_H-M   'P 1'
#
loop_
_entity.id
_entity.type
_entity.pdbx_description
1 polymer ?
#
loop_
_entity_poly.entity_id
_entity_poly.type
_entity_poly.pdbx_seq_one_letter_code
_entity_poly.pdbx_strand_id
1 'polypeptide(L)'
;MTIYEKRKLRMKRKKQKNFLLFLALILLLAVGMFLRKGVNRSTDVTARDNAETAQGIMEVHFIDVGQGDATLIKCGSHAMLIDAGDNSKGTAVQYYLKKQGITSLDYLVGTHPDADHIGGLDVIMTKFDCGMILMPEIEREIATYRDVTDAMEYKGYQNTPPVVGAEYSLGEAIFTIVAPVTYDREEYNNSSIGILLEHGDNSFLFVGDAQMEAEEAMLETGINLQADVLKAGHHGSSDSGSEAFLNAVKPQYAVISCGQDNDYGHPHRATLKAFRSRGVLIYRTDEQGSIVVTSDGQKISFNHSPSASNKSGWE
;
A
#
# COMPACT_ATOMS: atom_id res chain seq x y z
N MET A 1 -4.16 -11.48 -71.38
CA MET A 1 -4.43 -11.55 -69.91
C MET A 1 -5.26 -12.79 -69.62
N THR A 2 -4.70 -13.75 -68.91
CA THR A 2 -5.34 -15.04 -68.63
C THR A 2 -6.51 -14.89 -67.65
N ILE A 3 -7.43 -15.87 -67.65
CA ILE A 3 -8.56 -15.88 -66.68
C ILE A 3 -8.03 -15.83 -65.23
N TYR A 4 -6.90 -16.40 -64.97
CA TYR A 4 -6.23 -16.40 -63.68
C TYR A 4 -5.78 -14.99 -63.25
N GLU A 5 -5.20 -14.21 -64.15
CA GLU A 5 -4.76 -12.83 -63.88
C GLU A 5 -5.95 -11.91 -63.60
N LYS A 6 -7.05 -12.07 -64.34
CA LYS A 6 -8.29 -11.33 -64.07
C LYS A 6 -8.91 -11.63 -62.71
N ARG A 7 -8.86 -12.88 -62.25
CA ARG A 7 -9.31 -13.27 -60.89
C ARG A 7 -8.41 -12.67 -59.79
N LYS A 8 -7.09 -12.70 -59.96
CA LYS A 8 -6.13 -12.14 -59.03
C LYS A 8 -6.30 -10.62 -58.88
N LEU A 9 -6.53 -9.93 -59.98
CA LEU A 9 -6.81 -8.48 -59.99
C LEU A 9 -8.12 -8.13 -59.28
N ARG A 10 -9.17 -8.93 -59.49
CA ARG A 10 -10.47 -8.75 -58.81
C ARG A 10 -10.36 -8.95 -57.29
N MET A 11 -9.62 -9.95 -56.84
CA MET A 11 -9.39 -10.19 -55.41
C MET A 11 -8.58 -9.06 -54.76
N LYS A 12 -7.56 -8.55 -55.49
CA LYS A 12 -6.76 -7.42 -54.99
C LYS A 12 -7.59 -6.15 -54.82
N ARG A 13 -8.46 -5.84 -55.79
CA ARG A 13 -9.40 -4.69 -55.74
C ARG A 13 -10.45 -4.86 -54.63
N LYS A 14 -10.94 -6.09 -54.39
CA LYS A 14 -11.90 -6.36 -53.31
C LYS A 14 -11.27 -6.18 -51.94
N LYS A 15 -10.00 -6.66 -51.74
CA LYS A 15 -9.23 -6.45 -50.47
C LYS A 15 -8.96 -4.96 -50.23
N GLN A 16 -8.60 -4.21 -51.26
CA GLN A 16 -8.33 -2.78 -51.17
C GLN A 16 -9.61 -1.98 -50.84
N LYS A 17 -10.77 -2.35 -51.42
CA LYS A 17 -12.06 -1.73 -51.13
C LYS A 17 -12.51 -2.02 -49.69
N ASN A 18 -12.32 -3.25 -49.17
CA ASN A 18 -12.66 -3.61 -47.82
C ASN A 18 -11.73 -2.90 -46.78
N PHE A 19 -10.45 -2.72 -47.12
CA PHE A 19 -9.51 -1.97 -46.28
C PHE A 19 -9.86 -0.49 -46.19
N LEU A 20 -10.26 0.14 -47.31
CA LEU A 20 -10.73 1.53 -47.34
C LEU A 20 -12.03 1.73 -46.57
N LEU A 21 -12.96 0.76 -46.65
CA LEU A 21 -14.19 0.78 -45.82
C LEU A 21 -13.92 0.65 -44.34
N PHE A 22 -12.94 -0.17 -43.94
CA PHE A 22 -12.54 -0.32 -42.56
C PHE A 22 -11.88 0.96 -41.99
N LEU A 23 -11.02 1.62 -42.78
CA LEU A 23 -10.43 2.91 -42.40
C LEU A 23 -11.50 4.03 -42.29
N ALA A 24 -12.50 4.05 -43.22
CA ALA A 24 -13.60 5.01 -43.13
C ALA A 24 -14.45 4.80 -41.86
N LEU A 25 -14.68 3.55 -41.46
CA LEU A 25 -15.42 3.23 -40.23
C LEU A 25 -14.68 3.69 -38.97
N ILE A 26 -13.34 3.49 -38.93
CA ILE A 26 -12.48 3.97 -37.81
C ILE A 26 -12.53 5.50 -37.75
N LEU A 27 -12.45 6.18 -38.88
CA LEU A 27 -12.50 7.64 -38.95
C LEU A 27 -13.86 8.17 -38.45
N LEU A 28 -14.98 7.54 -38.83
CA LEU A 28 -16.31 7.87 -38.34
C LEU A 28 -16.48 7.67 -36.85
N LEU A 29 -15.90 6.60 -36.28
CA LEU A 29 -15.90 6.36 -34.83
C LEU A 29 -15.06 7.38 -34.09
N ALA A 30 -13.89 7.76 -34.62
CA ALA A 30 -13.04 8.80 -34.05
C ALA A 30 -13.71 10.20 -34.08
N VAL A 31 -14.36 10.56 -35.18
CA VAL A 31 -15.14 11.81 -35.32
C VAL A 31 -16.35 11.79 -34.36
N GLY A 32 -17.04 10.66 -34.23
CA GLY A 32 -18.15 10.49 -33.27
C GLY A 32 -17.73 10.68 -31.81
N MET A 33 -16.56 10.19 -31.43
CA MET A 33 -15.97 10.43 -30.08
C MET A 33 -15.56 11.91 -29.88
N PHE A 34 -15.03 12.56 -30.93
CA PHE A 34 -14.64 13.97 -30.86
C PHE A 34 -15.86 14.90 -30.76
N LEU A 35 -16.94 14.61 -31.52
CA LEU A 35 -18.18 15.36 -31.45
C LEU A 35 -18.94 15.17 -30.14
N ARG A 36 -18.83 13.97 -29.51
CA ARG A 36 -19.40 13.71 -28.18
C ARG A 36 -18.70 14.46 -27.07
N LYS A 37 -17.39 14.79 -27.22
CA LYS A 37 -16.63 15.65 -26.30
C LYS A 37 -16.90 17.16 -26.50
N GLY A 38 -17.44 17.57 -27.67
CA GLY A 38 -17.69 18.98 -28.02
C GLY A 38 -19.06 19.52 -27.63
N VAL A 39 -20.07 18.65 -27.30
CA VAL A 39 -21.46 19.08 -27.03
C VAL A 39 -21.75 19.32 -25.55
N ASN A 40 -20.80 19.05 -24.64
CA ASN A 40 -20.96 19.35 -23.18
C ASN A 40 -20.19 20.60 -22.74
N ARG A 41 -20.13 21.63 -23.55
CA ARG A 41 -19.52 22.92 -23.16
C ARG A 41 -20.41 24.10 -23.55
N SER A 42 -21.55 24.24 -22.89
CA SER A 42 -22.16 25.54 -22.61
C SER A 42 -23.45 25.35 -21.77
N THR A 43 -23.54 26.09 -20.71
CA THR A 43 -24.55 26.27 -19.65
C THR A 43 -24.27 25.45 -18.40
N ASP A 44 -23.43 25.99 -17.53
CA ASP A 44 -23.67 26.26 -16.12
C ASP A 44 -22.38 26.83 -15.48
N VAL A 45 -22.26 28.16 -15.55
CA VAL A 45 -21.18 28.90 -14.87
C VAL A 45 -21.64 29.43 -13.50
N THR A 46 -22.73 28.90 -12.92
CA THR A 46 -23.25 29.38 -11.64
C THR A 46 -23.57 28.26 -10.59
N ALA A 47 -23.03 27.06 -10.78
CA ALA A 47 -23.17 25.99 -9.76
C ALA A 47 -21.83 25.28 -9.45
N ARG A 48 -20.73 26.01 -9.46
CA ARG A 48 -19.39 25.46 -9.14
C ARG A 48 -18.83 25.89 -7.80
N ASP A 49 -19.58 26.57 -6.99
CA ASP A 49 -19.22 26.85 -5.61
C ASP A 49 -20.21 26.09 -4.70
N ASN A 50 -19.77 25.01 -4.09
CA ASN A 50 -20.35 24.15 -3.04
C ASN A 50 -20.72 22.71 -3.45
N ALA A 51 -19.98 22.08 -4.34
CA ALA A 51 -19.81 20.66 -4.26
C ALA A 51 -18.38 20.39 -3.73
N GLU A 52 -18.12 20.69 -2.45
CA GLU A 52 -17.20 19.86 -1.68
C GLU A 52 -17.76 18.47 -1.79
N THR A 53 -17.19 17.63 -2.66
CA THR A 53 -17.43 16.21 -2.64
C THR A 53 -17.00 15.77 -1.25
N ALA A 54 -17.96 15.46 -0.40
CA ALA A 54 -17.70 14.92 0.92
C ALA A 54 -16.84 13.67 0.69
N GLN A 55 -15.54 13.80 0.92
CA GLN A 55 -14.60 12.71 0.78
C GLN A 55 -15.01 11.63 1.76
N GLY A 56 -15.04 10.36 1.34
CA GLY A 56 -15.40 9.25 2.20
C GLY A 56 -14.42 9.15 3.37
N ILE A 57 -14.81 8.43 4.40
CA ILE A 57 -13.94 8.18 5.55
C ILE A 57 -12.98 7.06 5.21
N MET A 58 -11.69 7.26 5.47
CA MET A 58 -10.67 6.23 5.47
C MET A 58 -10.22 5.93 6.91
N GLU A 59 -10.12 4.66 7.25
CA GLU A 59 -9.63 4.18 8.54
C GLU A 59 -8.36 3.36 8.33
N VAL A 60 -7.30 3.67 9.09
CA VAL A 60 -6.04 2.91 9.13
C VAL A 60 -5.92 2.32 10.52
N HIS A 61 -5.96 0.99 10.62
CA HIS A 61 -5.90 0.25 11.87
C HIS A 61 -4.53 -0.41 12.00
N PHE A 62 -3.69 0.09 12.87
CA PHE A 62 -2.47 -0.58 13.30
C PHE A 62 -2.87 -1.59 14.38
N ILE A 63 -2.94 -2.85 14.00
CA ILE A 63 -3.51 -3.93 14.83
C ILE A 63 -2.43 -4.37 15.83
N ASP A 64 -2.77 -4.45 17.10
CA ASP A 64 -1.89 -5.03 18.11
C ASP A 64 -1.78 -6.54 17.91
N VAL A 65 -0.65 -6.96 17.38
CA VAL A 65 -0.26 -8.36 17.21
C VAL A 65 0.89 -8.77 18.13
N GLY A 66 1.22 -7.92 19.13
CA GLY A 66 2.45 -8.04 19.88
C GLY A 66 3.65 -7.57 19.07
N GLN A 67 4.78 -8.30 19.11
CA GLN A 67 5.91 -7.98 18.26
C GLN A 67 5.56 -8.37 16.81
N GLY A 68 5.70 -7.40 15.89
CA GLY A 68 5.37 -7.56 14.48
C GLY A 68 4.39 -6.52 13.95
N ASP A 69 4.01 -6.63 12.69
CA ASP A 69 3.13 -5.70 11.98
C ASP A 69 1.86 -6.36 11.46
N ALA A 70 0.75 -5.65 11.59
CA ALA A 70 -0.48 -5.91 10.85
C ALA A 70 -1.26 -4.60 10.72
N THR A 71 -1.48 -4.12 9.50
CA THR A 71 -2.18 -2.86 9.26
C THR A 71 -3.34 -3.06 8.30
N LEU A 72 -4.57 -2.82 8.77
CA LEU A 72 -5.76 -2.80 7.92
C LEU A 72 -6.07 -1.37 7.50
N ILE A 73 -6.27 -1.14 6.21
CA ILE A 73 -6.72 0.13 5.65
C ILE A 73 -8.09 -0.10 5.01
N LYS A 74 -9.06 0.74 5.39
CA LYS A 74 -10.42 0.73 4.85
C LYS A 74 -10.73 2.08 4.23
N CYS A 75 -11.19 2.10 3.00
CA CYS A 75 -11.65 3.31 2.31
C CYS A 75 -12.97 3.00 1.58
N GLY A 76 -14.08 3.44 2.14
CA GLY A 76 -15.41 3.06 1.67
C GLY A 76 -15.63 1.54 1.78
N SER A 77 -15.91 0.87 0.65
CA SER A 77 -16.08 -0.59 0.57
C SER A 77 -14.77 -1.34 0.26
N HIS A 78 -13.67 -0.62 0.09
CA HIS A 78 -12.37 -1.15 -0.27
C HIS A 78 -11.51 -1.41 0.96
N ALA A 79 -10.68 -2.46 0.90
CA ALA A 79 -9.80 -2.84 1.99
C ALA A 79 -8.44 -3.34 1.50
N MET A 80 -7.40 -2.94 2.23
CA MET A 80 -6.03 -3.45 2.07
C MET A 80 -5.52 -3.92 3.43
N LEU A 81 -4.83 -5.04 3.45
CA LEU A 81 -4.08 -5.50 4.61
C LEU A 81 -2.60 -5.49 4.28
N ILE A 82 -1.80 -4.84 5.12
CA ILE A 82 -0.33 -4.85 5.07
C ILE A 82 0.13 -5.66 6.26
N ASP A 83 0.77 -6.79 6.02
CA ASP A 83 1.24 -7.77 6.99
C ASP A 83 0.14 -8.36 7.90
N ALA A 84 0.45 -9.41 8.65
CA ALA A 84 -0.52 -10.12 9.49
C ALA A 84 0.09 -10.71 10.78
N GLY A 85 1.22 -10.17 11.23
CA GLY A 85 1.93 -10.63 12.40
C GLY A 85 2.58 -11.99 12.24
N ASP A 86 3.05 -12.56 13.33
CA ASP A 86 3.68 -13.87 13.32
C ASP A 86 2.68 -15.02 13.10
N ASN A 87 3.19 -16.25 12.90
CA ASN A 87 2.38 -17.44 12.62
C ASN A 87 1.25 -17.68 13.65
N SER A 88 1.43 -17.23 14.91
CA SER A 88 0.41 -17.40 15.95
C SER A 88 -0.71 -16.35 15.86
N LYS A 89 -0.54 -15.29 15.06
CA LYS A 89 -1.43 -14.11 15.01
C LYS A 89 -2.47 -14.17 13.89
N GLY A 90 -2.28 -14.97 12.85
CA GLY A 90 -3.18 -15.01 11.70
C GLY A 90 -4.66 -15.18 12.08
N THR A 91 -4.97 -16.05 13.07
CA THR A 91 -6.36 -16.21 13.55
C THR A 91 -6.88 -14.94 14.27
N ALA A 92 -6.04 -14.25 15.03
CA ALA A 92 -6.42 -13.02 15.73
C ALA A 92 -6.68 -11.90 14.73
N VAL A 93 -5.80 -11.73 13.72
CA VAL A 93 -5.97 -10.77 12.63
C VAL A 93 -7.23 -11.10 11.83
N GLN A 94 -7.45 -12.38 11.45
CA GLN A 94 -8.69 -12.82 10.79
C GLN A 94 -9.94 -12.40 11.57
N TYR A 95 -9.93 -12.61 12.89
CA TYR A 95 -11.07 -12.23 13.75
C TYR A 95 -11.24 -10.71 13.78
N TYR A 96 -10.14 -9.95 13.88
CA TYR A 96 -10.15 -8.50 13.83
C TYR A 96 -10.79 -7.99 12.52
N LEU A 97 -10.33 -8.51 11.37
CA LEU A 97 -10.88 -8.15 10.06
C LEU A 97 -12.39 -8.40 9.98
N LYS A 98 -12.85 -9.57 10.44
CA LYS A 98 -14.29 -9.90 10.48
C LYS A 98 -15.08 -8.94 11.37
N LYS A 99 -14.52 -8.56 12.52
CA LYS A 99 -15.14 -7.58 13.43
C LYS A 99 -15.24 -6.19 12.79
N GLN A 100 -14.30 -5.83 11.90
CA GLN A 100 -14.35 -4.61 11.11
C GLN A 100 -15.25 -4.71 9.87
N GLY A 101 -15.95 -5.83 9.68
CA GLY A 101 -16.88 -6.04 8.56
C GLY A 101 -16.20 -6.40 7.23
N ILE A 102 -14.90 -6.75 7.26
CA ILE A 102 -14.17 -7.13 6.06
C ILE A 102 -14.65 -8.51 5.57
N THR A 103 -15.00 -8.59 4.30
CA THR A 103 -15.41 -9.82 3.61
C THR A 103 -14.42 -10.25 2.52
N SER A 104 -13.69 -9.28 1.95
CA SER A 104 -12.65 -9.47 0.94
C SER A 104 -11.60 -8.38 1.08
N LEU A 105 -10.44 -8.58 0.51
CA LEU A 105 -9.35 -7.61 0.44
C LEU A 105 -9.08 -7.28 -1.03
N ASP A 106 -9.04 -6.00 -1.39
CA ASP A 106 -8.61 -5.58 -2.72
C ASP A 106 -7.11 -5.83 -2.89
N TYR A 107 -6.34 -5.59 -1.81
CA TYR A 107 -4.90 -5.79 -1.75
C TYR A 107 -4.50 -6.52 -0.47
N LEU A 108 -3.57 -7.46 -0.62
CA LEU A 108 -2.85 -8.11 0.46
C LEU A 108 -1.36 -7.89 0.24
N VAL A 109 -0.69 -7.28 1.20
CA VAL A 109 0.72 -6.94 1.10
C VAL A 109 1.50 -7.72 2.16
N GLY A 110 2.54 -8.46 1.75
CA GLY A 110 3.58 -8.97 2.62
C GLY A 110 4.83 -8.14 2.39
N THR A 111 5.21 -7.30 3.37
CA THR A 111 6.26 -6.30 3.16
C THR A 111 7.62 -6.92 2.88
N HIS A 112 8.01 -7.92 3.66
CA HIS A 112 9.24 -8.70 3.52
C HIS A 112 9.08 -10.08 4.17
N PRO A 113 9.97 -11.06 3.92
CA PRO A 113 9.70 -12.46 4.29
C PRO A 113 9.97 -12.83 5.76
N ASP A 114 9.92 -11.90 6.70
CA ASP A 114 10.09 -12.18 8.12
C ASP A 114 8.78 -12.67 8.77
N ALA A 115 8.94 -13.58 9.74
CA ALA A 115 7.81 -14.29 10.32
C ALA A 115 6.82 -13.38 11.05
N ASP A 116 7.29 -12.33 11.70
CA ASP A 116 6.46 -11.37 12.44
C ASP A 116 5.74 -10.35 11.53
N HIS A 117 5.88 -10.50 10.21
CA HIS A 117 5.14 -9.78 9.18
C HIS A 117 4.23 -10.69 8.38
N ILE A 118 4.80 -11.73 7.73
CA ILE A 118 4.02 -12.57 6.82
C ILE A 118 3.41 -13.81 7.49
N GLY A 119 3.69 -14.05 8.77
CA GLY A 119 3.32 -15.29 9.46
C GLY A 119 1.83 -15.60 9.49
N GLY A 120 0.98 -14.59 9.51
CA GLY A 120 -0.46 -14.77 9.48
C GLY A 120 -1.10 -14.74 8.09
N LEU A 121 -0.34 -14.45 7.02
CA LEU A 121 -0.89 -14.25 5.68
C LEU A 121 -1.52 -15.52 5.09
N ASP A 122 -1.01 -16.71 5.40
CA ASP A 122 -1.57 -17.99 5.00
C ASP A 122 -3.02 -18.17 5.49
N VAL A 123 -3.27 -17.82 6.75
CA VAL A 123 -4.61 -17.81 7.34
C VAL A 123 -5.49 -16.78 6.63
N ILE A 124 -4.98 -15.56 6.38
CA ILE A 124 -5.75 -14.52 5.70
C ILE A 124 -6.15 -14.96 4.30
N MET A 125 -5.21 -15.44 3.49
CA MET A 125 -5.47 -15.91 2.12
C MET A 125 -6.48 -17.07 2.08
N THR A 126 -6.45 -17.96 3.07
CA THR A 126 -7.40 -19.07 3.12
C THR A 126 -8.80 -18.66 3.57
N LYS A 127 -8.97 -17.55 4.27
CA LYS A 127 -10.24 -17.12 4.90
C LYS A 127 -10.92 -15.94 4.22
N PHE A 128 -10.20 -15.18 3.40
CA PHE A 128 -10.72 -14.06 2.63
C PHE A 128 -10.38 -14.23 1.16
N ASP A 129 -11.23 -13.68 0.28
CA ASP A 129 -10.87 -13.50 -1.10
C ASP A 129 -9.96 -12.27 -1.20
N CYS A 130 -8.79 -12.45 -1.84
CA CYS A 130 -7.78 -11.41 -2.03
C CYS A 130 -7.67 -11.08 -3.52
N GLY A 131 -7.73 -9.79 -3.87
CA GLY A 131 -7.63 -9.33 -5.23
C GLY A 131 -6.18 -9.40 -5.74
N MET A 132 -5.36 -8.43 -5.35
CA MET A 132 -3.93 -8.40 -5.71
C MET A 132 -3.08 -8.73 -4.48
N ILE A 133 -2.09 -9.60 -4.66
CA ILE A 133 -1.09 -9.90 -3.63
C ILE A 133 0.23 -9.27 -4.06
N LEU A 134 0.78 -8.42 -3.19
CA LEU A 134 2.04 -7.72 -3.37
C LEU A 134 3.06 -8.27 -2.38
N MET A 135 4.11 -8.91 -2.90
CA MET A 135 5.26 -9.36 -2.10
C MET A 135 6.56 -9.17 -2.91
N PRO A 136 7.69 -8.87 -2.26
CA PRO A 136 8.98 -8.78 -2.95
C PRO A 136 9.35 -10.15 -3.57
N GLU A 137 10.06 -10.12 -4.70
CA GLU A 137 10.59 -11.34 -5.35
C GLU A 137 11.86 -11.83 -4.64
N ILE A 138 11.72 -12.15 -3.37
CA ILE A 138 12.82 -12.63 -2.56
C ILE A 138 12.36 -13.85 -1.75
N GLU A 139 13.05 -14.95 -1.92
CA GLU A 139 12.74 -16.21 -1.26
C GLU A 139 13.51 -16.31 0.06
N ARG A 140 12.86 -16.85 1.08
CA ARG A 140 13.50 -17.19 2.35
C ARG A 140 13.23 -18.63 2.72
N GLU A 141 14.29 -19.38 3.07
CA GLU A 141 14.20 -20.79 3.42
C GLU A 141 13.73 -21.00 4.87
N ILE A 142 12.52 -20.49 5.21
CA ILE A 142 11.87 -20.68 6.51
C ILE A 142 10.47 -21.30 6.31
N ALA A 143 9.95 -21.94 7.35
CA ALA A 143 8.64 -22.58 7.32
C ALA A 143 7.53 -21.56 7.00
N THR A 144 7.56 -20.41 7.63
CA THR A 144 6.59 -19.32 7.42
C THR A 144 6.47 -18.90 5.96
N TYR A 145 7.59 -18.72 5.26
CA TYR A 145 7.56 -18.34 3.84
C TYR A 145 6.95 -19.46 2.98
N ARG A 146 7.26 -20.73 3.28
CA ARG A 146 6.63 -21.87 2.59
C ARG A 146 5.14 -21.94 2.85
N ASP A 147 4.68 -21.76 4.09
CA ASP A 147 3.24 -21.78 4.43
C ASP A 147 2.48 -20.70 3.63
N VAL A 148 3.06 -19.49 3.47
CA VAL A 148 2.50 -18.42 2.66
C VAL A 148 2.45 -18.80 1.18
N THR A 149 3.53 -19.32 0.61
CA THR A 149 3.58 -19.73 -0.80
C THR A 149 2.64 -20.91 -1.10
N ASP A 150 2.55 -21.88 -0.19
CA ASP A 150 1.63 -23.01 -0.29
C ASP A 150 0.16 -22.55 -0.24
N ALA A 151 -0.16 -21.55 0.60
CA ALA A 151 -1.48 -20.96 0.65
C ALA A 151 -1.83 -20.21 -0.64
N MET A 152 -0.87 -19.47 -1.23
CA MET A 152 -1.04 -18.84 -2.54
C MET A 152 -1.32 -19.88 -3.64
N GLU A 153 -0.52 -20.94 -3.71
CA GLU A 153 -0.71 -22.01 -4.69
C GLU A 153 -2.07 -22.69 -4.52
N TYR A 154 -2.43 -23.04 -3.28
CA TYR A 154 -3.72 -23.68 -2.97
C TYR A 154 -4.91 -22.84 -3.41
N LYS A 155 -4.84 -21.51 -3.27
CA LYS A 155 -5.90 -20.56 -3.66
C LYS A 155 -5.81 -20.14 -5.13
N GLY A 156 -4.73 -20.49 -5.84
CA GLY A 156 -4.47 -20.08 -7.21
C GLY A 156 -4.14 -18.60 -7.35
N TYR A 157 -3.61 -17.97 -6.29
CA TYR A 157 -3.17 -16.58 -6.32
C TYR A 157 -1.80 -16.46 -7.00
N GLN A 158 -1.56 -15.31 -7.59
CA GLN A 158 -0.26 -14.95 -8.18
C GLN A 158 0.33 -13.78 -7.39
N ASN A 159 1.64 -13.85 -7.12
CA ASN A 159 2.35 -12.69 -6.59
C ASN A 159 2.48 -11.60 -7.67
N THR A 160 2.31 -10.36 -7.27
CA THR A 160 2.62 -9.17 -8.07
C THR A 160 3.81 -8.48 -7.43
N PRO A 161 5.01 -8.55 -8.02
CA PRO A 161 6.17 -7.86 -7.49
C PRO A 161 5.94 -6.34 -7.42
N PRO A 162 6.39 -5.68 -6.35
CA PRO A 162 6.29 -4.23 -6.26
C PRO A 162 7.15 -3.54 -7.32
N VAL A 163 6.62 -2.46 -7.90
CA VAL A 163 7.36 -1.61 -8.85
C VAL A 163 7.36 -0.20 -8.30
N VAL A 164 8.53 0.34 -7.98
CA VAL A 164 8.68 1.71 -7.45
C VAL A 164 8.09 2.73 -8.42
N GLY A 165 7.26 3.64 -7.91
CA GLY A 165 6.50 4.61 -8.67
C GLY A 165 5.19 4.10 -9.26
N ALA A 166 4.86 2.81 -9.11
CA ALA A 166 3.53 2.31 -9.50
C ALA A 166 2.46 2.83 -8.54
N GLU A 167 1.33 3.29 -9.11
CA GLU A 167 0.19 3.84 -8.38
C GLU A 167 -1.02 2.91 -8.49
N TYR A 168 -1.75 2.79 -7.40
CA TYR A 168 -2.96 1.97 -7.29
C TYR A 168 -4.05 2.73 -6.54
N SER A 169 -5.31 2.43 -6.84
CA SER A 169 -6.46 3.03 -6.16
C SER A 169 -7.01 2.10 -5.07
N LEU A 170 -7.33 2.68 -3.91
CA LEU A 170 -8.05 2.01 -2.83
C LEU A 170 -9.29 2.86 -2.47
N GLY A 171 -10.39 2.66 -3.18
CA GLY A 171 -11.54 3.55 -3.09
C GLY A 171 -11.20 4.95 -3.58
N GLU A 172 -11.36 5.96 -2.70
CA GLU A 172 -10.98 7.36 -2.98
C GLU A 172 -9.52 7.66 -2.67
N ALA A 173 -8.82 6.77 -1.98
CA ALA A 173 -7.40 6.88 -1.71
C ALA A 173 -6.57 6.34 -2.88
N ILE A 174 -5.35 6.85 -3.00
CA ILE A 174 -4.33 6.38 -3.96
C ILE A 174 -3.11 5.98 -3.16
N PHE A 175 -2.47 4.88 -3.52
CA PHE A 175 -1.18 4.55 -2.95
C PHE A 175 -0.12 4.32 -4.01
N THR A 176 1.09 4.77 -3.69
CA THR A 176 2.28 4.65 -4.53
C THR A 176 3.28 3.72 -3.86
N ILE A 177 3.85 2.79 -4.61
CA ILE A 177 4.98 1.97 -4.14
C ILE A 177 6.24 2.83 -4.16
N VAL A 178 6.90 2.96 -3.00
CA VAL A 178 8.13 3.75 -2.85
C VAL A 178 9.37 2.92 -2.54
N ALA A 179 9.17 1.64 -2.16
CA ALA A 179 10.22 0.66 -1.91
C ALA A 179 9.70 -0.77 -2.22
N PRO A 180 10.60 -1.78 -2.37
CA PRO A 180 12.05 -1.66 -2.37
C PRO A 180 12.59 -1.15 -3.72
N VAL A 181 13.66 -0.36 -3.67
CA VAL A 181 14.37 0.09 -4.88
C VAL A 181 15.26 -1.04 -5.43
N THR A 182 15.82 -1.81 -4.52
CA THR A 182 16.60 -3.03 -4.81
C THR A 182 16.27 -4.10 -3.78
N TYR A 183 16.39 -5.37 -4.17
CA TYR A 183 16.22 -6.46 -3.22
C TYR A 183 17.56 -6.78 -2.54
N ASP A 184 17.56 -6.80 -1.19
CA ASP A 184 18.68 -7.24 -0.39
C ASP A 184 18.43 -8.68 0.10
N ARG A 185 19.32 -9.61 -0.27
CA ARG A 185 19.20 -11.03 0.07
C ARG A 185 19.97 -11.41 1.33
N GLU A 186 20.76 -10.49 1.86
CA GLU A 186 21.50 -10.66 3.11
C GLU A 186 20.74 -10.02 4.27
N GLU A 187 20.10 -8.86 4.00
CA GLU A 187 19.28 -8.13 4.96
C GLU A 187 17.83 -7.96 4.41
N TYR A 188 16.97 -8.93 4.72
CA TYR A 188 15.60 -8.98 4.18
C TYR A 188 14.76 -7.75 4.53
N ASN A 189 15.03 -7.11 5.66
CA ASN A 189 14.36 -5.88 6.10
C ASN A 189 14.46 -4.77 5.04
N ASN A 190 15.64 -4.65 4.39
CA ASN A 190 15.87 -3.67 3.33
C ASN A 190 15.09 -3.97 2.02
N SER A 191 14.48 -5.14 1.93
CA SER A 191 13.56 -5.51 0.83
C SER A 191 12.09 -5.22 1.16
N SER A 192 11.80 -4.53 2.25
CA SER A 192 10.43 -4.15 2.65
C SER A 192 9.72 -3.32 1.60
N ILE A 193 8.46 -3.68 1.31
CA ILE A 193 7.59 -2.86 0.48
C ILE A 193 7.27 -1.56 1.23
N GLY A 194 7.63 -0.44 0.63
CA GLY A 194 7.24 0.89 1.07
C GLY A 194 6.02 1.40 0.32
N ILE A 195 5.04 1.94 1.05
CA ILE A 195 3.78 2.45 0.51
C ILE A 195 3.54 3.87 1.01
N LEU A 196 3.40 4.82 0.10
CA LEU A 196 2.86 6.14 0.36
C LEU A 196 1.38 6.14 -0.02
N LEU A 197 0.50 6.32 0.96
CA LEU A 197 -0.95 6.35 0.80
C LEU A 197 -1.47 7.76 0.98
N GLU A 198 -2.24 8.25 0.03
CA GLU A 198 -2.82 9.58 0.02
C GLU A 198 -4.34 9.51 0.02
N HIS A 199 -4.98 10.30 0.89
CA HIS A 199 -6.43 10.43 0.99
C HIS A 199 -6.79 11.91 1.17
N GLY A 200 -7.17 12.58 0.08
CA GLY A 200 -7.33 14.03 0.05
C GLY A 200 -6.03 14.76 0.36
N ASP A 201 -6.06 15.59 1.40
CA ASP A 201 -4.89 16.32 1.87
C ASP A 201 -4.06 15.53 2.90
N ASN A 202 -4.49 14.31 3.28
CA ASN A 202 -3.83 13.49 4.30
C ASN A 202 -2.97 12.39 3.66
N SER A 203 -1.82 12.13 4.27
CA SER A 203 -0.83 11.18 3.76
C SER A 203 -0.27 10.28 4.84
N PHE A 204 0.00 9.02 4.47
CA PHE A 204 0.49 7.97 5.34
C PHE A 204 1.66 7.25 4.67
N LEU A 205 2.74 7.05 5.38
CA LEU A 205 3.89 6.30 4.88
C LEU A 205 4.12 5.04 5.71
N PHE A 206 4.15 3.90 5.03
CA PHE A 206 4.45 2.59 5.57
C PHE A 206 5.75 2.11 4.94
N VAL A 207 6.69 1.65 5.71
CA VAL A 207 8.03 1.25 5.22
C VAL A 207 8.44 -0.15 5.67
N GLY A 208 7.50 -0.92 6.28
CA GLY A 208 7.82 -2.21 6.88
C GLY A 208 8.98 -2.07 7.87
N ASP A 209 10.00 -2.91 7.69
CA ASP A 209 11.20 -2.91 8.50
C ASP A 209 12.43 -2.33 7.78
N ALA A 210 12.19 -1.49 6.75
CA ALA A 210 13.24 -0.79 6.02
C ALA A 210 14.22 -0.12 7.00
N GLN A 211 15.50 -0.42 6.82
CA GLN A 211 16.60 0.14 7.58
C GLN A 211 17.21 1.34 6.84
N MET A 212 18.27 1.94 7.40
CA MET A 212 18.84 3.19 6.88
C MET A 212 19.29 3.10 5.42
N GLU A 213 19.78 1.94 4.99
CA GLU A 213 20.20 1.69 3.60
C GLU A 213 19.01 1.74 2.63
N ALA A 214 17.88 1.15 3.00
CA ALA A 214 16.64 1.21 2.21
C ALA A 214 16.03 2.62 2.23
N GLU A 215 16.12 3.33 3.37
CA GLU A 215 15.71 4.73 3.46
C GLU A 215 16.53 5.63 2.52
N GLU A 216 17.86 5.45 2.47
CA GLU A 216 18.74 6.17 1.54
C GLU A 216 18.36 5.88 0.09
N ALA A 217 18.14 4.61 -0.25
CA ALA A 217 17.69 4.23 -1.58
C ALA A 217 16.34 4.86 -1.95
N MET A 218 15.36 4.91 -1.03
CA MET A 218 14.09 5.62 -1.24
C MET A 218 14.30 7.11 -1.53
N LEU A 219 15.18 7.78 -0.77
CA LEU A 219 15.49 9.19 -0.98
C LEU A 219 16.14 9.47 -2.34
N GLU A 220 16.98 8.56 -2.83
CA GLU A 220 17.64 8.66 -4.13
C GLU A 220 16.67 8.55 -5.31
N THR A 221 15.48 7.97 -5.14
CA THR A 221 14.46 7.90 -6.20
C THR A 221 13.94 9.28 -6.61
N GLY A 222 14.02 10.27 -5.72
CA GLY A 222 13.43 11.60 -5.91
C GLY A 222 11.91 11.64 -5.76
N ILE A 223 11.27 10.54 -5.38
CA ILE A 223 9.84 10.51 -5.04
C ILE A 223 9.63 11.35 -3.77
N ASN A 224 8.59 12.17 -3.74
CA ASN A 224 8.23 12.92 -2.54
C ASN A 224 7.71 11.93 -1.47
N LEU A 225 8.43 11.81 -0.36
CA LEU A 225 8.08 10.92 0.76
C LEU A 225 7.35 11.64 1.90
N GLN A 226 7.00 12.91 1.73
CA GLN A 226 6.33 13.67 2.79
C GLN A 226 5.01 12.99 3.18
N ALA A 227 4.81 12.78 4.49
CA ALA A 227 3.63 12.12 5.02
C ALA A 227 3.26 12.67 6.41
N ASP A 228 1.95 12.80 6.67
CA ASP A 228 1.45 13.24 7.97
C ASP A 228 1.64 12.16 9.04
N VAL A 229 1.39 10.90 8.68
CA VAL A 229 1.52 9.74 9.56
C VAL A 229 2.60 8.82 9.03
N LEU A 230 3.61 8.54 9.85
CA LEU A 230 4.64 7.53 9.57
C LEU A 230 4.39 6.31 10.44
N LYS A 231 4.21 5.11 9.84
CA LYS A 231 4.46 3.86 10.53
C LYS A 231 5.98 3.75 10.72
N ALA A 232 6.44 3.81 11.97
CA ALA A 232 7.86 3.73 12.27
C ALA A 232 8.46 2.45 11.68
N GLY A 233 9.58 2.58 10.99
CA GLY A 233 10.30 1.43 10.44
C GLY A 233 10.81 0.51 11.55
N HIS A 234 10.86 -0.78 11.26
CA HIS A 234 11.45 -1.83 12.09
C HIS A 234 11.04 -1.73 13.57
N HIS A 235 9.73 -1.60 13.81
CA HIS A 235 9.11 -1.52 15.15
C HIS A 235 9.69 -0.44 16.07
N GLY A 236 10.30 0.60 15.48
CA GLY A 236 11.01 1.64 16.23
C GLY A 236 12.41 1.26 16.62
N SER A 237 13.07 0.36 15.90
CA SER A 237 14.51 0.12 16.01
C SER A 237 15.34 1.38 15.74
N SER A 238 16.55 1.42 16.26
CA SER A 238 17.49 2.53 16.02
C SER A 238 18.25 2.42 14.69
N ASP A 239 18.08 1.34 13.96
CA ASP A 239 18.61 1.15 12.60
C ASP A 239 17.69 1.69 11.49
N SER A 240 16.53 2.22 11.89
CA SER A 240 15.55 2.91 11.04
C SER A 240 15.31 4.34 11.54
N GLY A 241 14.71 5.17 10.69
CA GLY A 241 14.39 6.56 11.03
C GLY A 241 15.61 7.46 10.99
N SER A 242 16.45 7.32 9.95
CA SER A 242 17.61 8.19 9.75
C SER A 242 17.24 9.66 9.74
N GLU A 243 18.18 10.53 10.08
CA GLU A 243 17.94 11.97 10.11
C GLU A 243 17.52 12.50 8.74
N ALA A 244 18.14 12.01 7.65
CA ALA A 244 17.82 12.41 6.29
C ALA A 244 16.38 11.99 5.91
N PHE A 245 16.00 10.76 6.25
CA PHE A 245 14.67 10.22 5.99
C PHE A 245 13.59 11.00 6.77
N LEU A 246 13.77 11.18 8.08
CA LEU A 246 12.81 11.93 8.89
C LEU A 246 12.69 13.40 8.47
N ASN A 247 13.76 14.00 7.93
CA ASN A 247 13.73 15.35 7.38
C ASN A 247 13.01 15.44 6.03
N ALA A 248 12.97 14.35 5.26
CA ALA A 248 12.21 14.26 4.01
C ALA A 248 10.73 13.97 4.29
N VAL A 249 10.42 13.01 5.16
CA VAL A 249 9.04 12.60 5.49
C VAL A 249 8.32 13.68 6.29
N LYS A 250 8.97 14.32 7.25
CA LYS A 250 8.42 15.38 8.14
C LYS A 250 7.11 14.99 8.81
N PRO A 251 7.00 13.82 9.44
CA PRO A 251 5.75 13.35 9.98
C PRO A 251 5.27 14.22 11.16
N GLN A 252 3.95 14.43 11.24
CA GLN A 252 3.32 15.01 12.42
C GLN A 252 3.07 13.93 13.48
N TYR A 253 2.81 12.70 13.02
CA TYR A 253 2.46 11.55 13.85
C TYR A 253 3.34 10.35 13.48
N ALA A 254 3.76 9.59 14.48
CA ALA A 254 4.42 8.30 14.30
C ALA A 254 3.63 7.22 15.03
N VAL A 255 3.34 6.12 14.35
CA VAL A 255 2.78 4.93 14.96
C VAL A 255 3.86 3.86 15.03
N ILE A 256 4.07 3.30 16.21
CA ILE A 256 5.05 2.25 16.47
C ILE A 256 4.28 0.97 16.79
N SER A 257 4.33 -0.03 15.91
CA SER A 257 3.84 -1.37 16.19
C SER A 257 4.98 -2.17 16.81
N CYS A 258 4.81 -2.58 18.05
CA CYS A 258 5.78 -3.41 18.79
C CYS A 258 5.06 -4.14 19.93
N GLY A 259 5.66 -5.20 20.42
CA GLY A 259 5.13 -5.96 21.55
C GLY A 259 5.57 -5.38 22.89
N GLN A 260 4.71 -5.52 23.91
CA GLN A 260 5.11 -5.28 25.28
C GLN A 260 6.17 -6.31 25.69
N ASP A 261 7.19 -5.88 26.43
CA ASP A 261 8.28 -6.74 26.93
C ASP A 261 8.96 -7.58 25.84
N ASN A 262 9.12 -7.00 24.62
CA ASN A 262 9.73 -7.70 23.50
C ASN A 262 11.25 -7.88 23.69
N ASP A 263 11.78 -8.98 23.12
CA ASP A 263 13.20 -9.36 23.27
C ASP A 263 14.18 -8.40 22.59
N TYR A 264 13.69 -7.53 21.68
CA TYR A 264 14.50 -6.59 20.89
C TYR A 264 14.69 -5.24 21.59
N GLY A 265 13.86 -4.94 22.59
CA GLY A 265 13.85 -3.64 23.28
C GLY A 265 13.20 -2.52 22.48
N HIS A 266 12.39 -2.87 21.47
CA HIS A 266 11.64 -1.92 20.65
C HIS A 266 10.45 -1.31 21.42
N PRO A 267 10.19 0.01 21.24
CA PRO A 267 11.01 0.95 20.48
C PRO A 267 12.28 1.32 21.23
N HIS A 268 13.35 1.56 20.49
CA HIS A 268 14.60 2.05 21.09
C HIS A 268 14.46 3.50 21.56
N ARG A 269 15.18 3.82 22.64
CA ARG A 269 15.21 5.19 23.20
C ARG A 269 15.69 6.23 22.17
N ALA A 270 16.63 5.85 21.29
CA ALA A 270 17.13 6.73 20.25
C ALA A 270 16.01 7.14 19.27
N THR A 271 15.20 6.21 18.86
CA THR A 271 14.05 6.43 17.95
C THR A 271 13.00 7.33 18.59
N LEU A 272 12.62 7.05 19.85
CA LEU A 272 11.70 7.93 20.59
C LEU A 272 12.23 9.36 20.70
N LYS A 273 13.54 9.51 20.99
CA LYS A 273 14.21 10.82 21.05
C LYS A 273 14.19 11.52 19.69
N ALA A 274 14.45 10.79 18.59
CA ALA A 274 14.47 11.34 17.24
C ALA A 274 13.10 11.91 16.85
N PHE A 275 12.00 11.22 17.13
CA PHE A 275 10.64 11.70 16.89
C PHE A 275 10.32 12.91 17.80
N ARG A 276 10.54 12.80 19.10
CA ARG A 276 10.17 13.88 20.05
C ARG A 276 10.94 15.18 19.82
N SER A 277 12.22 15.09 19.45
CA SER A 277 13.03 16.28 19.15
C SER A 277 12.52 17.06 17.92
N ARG A 278 11.71 16.40 17.08
CA ARG A 278 11.03 17.00 15.91
C ARG A 278 9.59 17.42 16.20
N GLY A 279 9.10 17.23 17.43
CA GLY A 279 7.71 17.53 17.81
C GLY A 279 6.70 16.49 17.31
N VAL A 280 7.14 15.33 16.87
CA VAL A 280 6.28 14.24 16.39
C VAL A 280 5.49 13.64 17.56
N LEU A 281 4.18 13.50 17.39
CA LEU A 281 3.30 12.83 18.34
C LEU A 281 3.34 11.33 18.11
N ILE A 282 3.63 10.57 19.17
CA ILE A 282 3.90 9.13 19.10
C ILE A 282 2.71 8.35 19.62
N TYR A 283 2.33 7.28 18.91
CA TYR A 283 1.36 6.27 19.31
C TYR A 283 2.04 4.90 19.32
N ARG A 284 1.72 4.02 20.28
CA ARG A 284 2.42 2.74 20.49
C ARG A 284 1.43 1.63 20.75
N THR A 285 1.55 0.51 20.00
CA THR A 285 0.65 -0.64 20.21
C THR A 285 0.91 -1.37 21.52
N ASP A 286 2.15 -1.42 21.99
CA ASP A 286 2.53 -2.07 23.27
C ASP A 286 1.95 -1.39 24.50
N GLU A 287 1.60 -0.10 24.43
CA GLU A 287 0.99 0.67 25.52
C GLU A 287 -0.51 0.86 25.36
N GLN A 288 -1.02 0.89 24.13
CA GLN A 288 -2.37 1.39 23.83
C GLN A 288 -3.24 0.34 23.15
N GLY A 289 -2.69 -0.84 22.83
CA GLY A 289 -3.37 -1.81 21.98
C GLY A 289 -3.49 -1.32 20.53
N SER A 290 -4.51 -1.76 19.82
CA SER A 290 -4.68 -1.36 18.41
C SER A 290 -4.98 0.13 18.27
N ILE A 291 -4.18 0.80 17.43
CA ILE A 291 -4.33 2.22 17.11
C ILE A 291 -5.18 2.35 15.85
N VAL A 292 -6.21 3.18 15.90
CA VAL A 292 -7.05 3.49 14.74
C VAL A 292 -6.91 4.96 14.40
N VAL A 293 -6.53 5.23 13.16
CA VAL A 293 -6.40 6.55 12.58
C VAL A 293 -7.52 6.74 11.57
N THR A 294 -8.27 7.82 11.70
CA THR A 294 -9.37 8.17 10.78
C THR A 294 -8.98 9.42 10.00
N SER A 295 -9.13 9.36 8.68
CA SER A 295 -8.99 10.49 7.76
C SER A 295 -10.33 10.77 7.08
N ASP A 296 -10.74 12.04 7.08
CA ASP A 296 -11.87 12.53 6.28
C ASP A 296 -11.41 13.24 5.00
N GLY A 297 -10.13 13.08 4.65
CA GLY A 297 -9.48 13.72 3.52
C GLY A 297 -8.90 15.10 3.82
N GLN A 298 -9.23 15.71 4.96
CA GLN A 298 -8.72 17.01 5.41
C GLN A 298 -8.11 16.94 6.81
N LYS A 299 -8.69 16.11 7.67
CA LYS A 299 -8.29 15.98 9.08
C LYS A 299 -7.98 14.54 9.43
N ILE A 300 -7.00 14.42 10.31
CA ILE A 300 -6.60 13.15 10.91
C ILE A 300 -7.01 13.15 12.38
N SER A 301 -7.61 12.04 12.82
CA SER A 301 -7.95 11.81 14.23
C SER A 301 -7.54 10.39 14.66
N PHE A 302 -7.31 10.23 15.93
CA PHE A 302 -6.86 8.97 16.52
C PHE A 302 -7.84 8.51 17.61
N ASN A 303 -7.98 7.18 17.78
CA ASN A 303 -8.79 6.61 18.85
C ASN A 303 -8.15 6.74 20.24
N HIS A 304 -6.88 7.13 20.32
CA HIS A 304 -6.11 7.34 21.54
C HIS A 304 -5.50 8.74 21.59
N SER A 305 -5.07 9.17 22.78
CA SER A 305 -4.16 10.32 22.92
C SER A 305 -2.72 9.87 22.66
N PRO A 306 -1.83 10.78 22.21
CA PRO A 306 -0.41 10.42 22.02
C PRO A 306 0.21 9.85 23.29
N SER A 307 1.09 8.85 23.16
CA SER A 307 1.88 8.33 24.27
C SER A 307 2.84 9.38 24.79
N ALA A 308 2.84 9.60 26.09
CA ALA A 308 3.81 10.44 26.78
C ALA A 308 5.06 9.68 27.26
N SER A 309 5.06 8.35 27.14
CA SER A 309 6.12 7.48 27.63
C SER A 309 7.41 7.65 26.84
N ASN A 310 8.53 7.68 27.56
CA ASN A 310 9.89 7.63 27.01
C ASN A 310 10.55 6.27 27.24
N LYS A 311 9.79 5.30 27.73
CA LYS A 311 10.32 3.97 28.00
C LYS A 311 10.63 3.25 26.70
N SER A 312 11.83 2.69 26.60
CA SER A 312 12.16 1.69 25.59
C SER A 312 11.54 0.34 25.95
N GLY A 313 11.54 -0.59 25.04
CA GLY A 313 11.00 -1.93 25.26
C GLY A 313 11.75 -2.73 26.34
N TRP A 314 12.92 -2.25 26.81
CA TRP A 314 13.69 -2.86 27.91
C TRP A 314 13.42 -2.21 29.28
N GLU A 315 12.54 -1.25 29.40
CA GLU A 315 12.18 -0.50 30.61
C GLU A 315 10.73 -0.72 31.04
#